data_f03fdc7fca381a785ba8e2e3759db2dd
#
_entry.id   f03fdc7fca381a785ba8e2e3759db2dd
#
_cell.length_a   1.000
_cell.length_b   1.000
_cell.length_c   1.000
_cell.angle_alpha   90.00
_cell.angle_beta   90.00
_cell.angle_gamma   90.00
#
_symmetry.space_group_name_H-M   'P 1'
#
loop_
_entity.id
_entity.type
_entity.pdbx_description
1 polymer ?
#
loop_
_entity_poly.entity_id
_entity_poly.type
_entity_poly.pdbx_seq_one_letter_code
_entity_poly.pdbx_strand_id
1 'polypeptide(L)'
;MFVNSFYNNLQFIFIAYFTDFFAKNIEKSKGEILMNISNEEYGELTKSRSHNSKMTKTIPMAFVIGGLICTLGELLLNLYGMTGLNRDDAGALTSITLVFLSVLFTGLEWYDRIAQHAGAGTLVPITGFANAVASPALDFKSEG
;
A
#
# COMPACT_ATOMS: atom_id res chain seq x y z
N MET A 1 10.54 17.01 26.05
CA MET A 1 9.42 17.84 25.59
C MET A 1 9.68 18.47 24.22
N PHE A 2 10.87 18.95 23.89
CA PHE A 2 11.20 19.54 22.58
C PHE A 2 11.23 18.54 21.40
N VAL A 3 11.67 17.31 21.64
CA VAL A 3 11.81 16.27 20.60
C VAL A 3 10.44 15.83 20.05
N ASN A 4 9.43 15.66 20.88
CA ASN A 4 8.06 15.29 20.45
C ASN A 4 7.38 16.40 19.60
N SER A 5 7.67 17.68 19.90
CA SER A 5 7.13 18.78 19.11
C SER A 5 7.79 18.86 17.72
N PHE A 6 9.05 18.50 17.61
CA PHE A 6 9.78 18.47 16.34
C PHE A 6 9.31 17.32 15.44
N TYR A 7 9.08 16.13 16.01
CA TYR A 7 8.54 14.98 15.28
C TYR A 7 7.12 15.23 14.74
N ASN A 8 6.24 15.83 15.56
CA ASN A 8 4.89 16.17 15.13
C ASN A 8 4.91 17.20 13.98
N ASN A 9 5.74 18.22 14.04
CA ASN A 9 5.88 19.18 12.95
C ASN A 9 6.44 18.56 11.66
N LEU A 10 7.42 17.68 11.77
CA LEU A 10 7.98 16.98 10.59
C LEU A 10 6.96 16.08 9.92
N GLN A 11 6.16 15.38 10.73
CA GLN A 11 5.11 14.49 10.24
C GLN A 11 3.99 15.28 9.55
N PHE A 12 3.58 16.43 10.09
CA PHE A 12 2.59 17.31 9.45
C PHE A 12 3.11 17.91 8.14
N ILE A 13 4.37 18.34 8.11
CA ILE A 13 5.01 18.87 6.90
C ILE A 13 5.09 17.78 5.82
N PHE A 14 5.48 16.56 6.19
CA PHE A 14 5.57 15.44 5.25
C PHE A 14 4.19 15.06 4.69
N ILE A 15 3.16 14.99 5.53
CA ILE A 15 1.78 14.72 5.11
C ILE A 15 1.27 15.84 4.20
N ALA A 16 1.51 17.12 4.52
CA ALA A 16 1.11 18.24 3.70
C ALA A 16 1.80 18.24 2.32
N TYR A 17 3.11 18.00 2.27
CA TYR A 17 3.82 17.86 1.00
C TYR A 17 3.35 16.66 0.18
N PHE A 18 3.08 15.52 0.83
CA PHE A 18 2.60 14.33 0.18
C PHE A 18 1.18 14.50 -0.40
N THR A 19 0.29 15.15 0.36
CA THR A 19 -1.08 15.45 -0.11
C THR A 19 -1.07 16.47 -1.25
N ASP A 20 -0.24 17.50 -1.20
CA ASP A 20 -0.10 18.49 -2.28
C ASP A 20 0.50 17.87 -3.55
N PHE A 21 1.53 17.04 -3.40
CA PHE A 21 2.14 16.30 -4.51
C PHE A 21 1.13 15.37 -5.19
N PHE A 22 0.35 14.63 -4.38
CA PHE A 22 -0.65 13.71 -4.89
C PHE A 22 -1.83 14.44 -5.56
N ALA A 23 -2.32 15.52 -4.95
CA ALA A 23 -3.38 16.37 -5.50
C ALA A 23 -2.97 16.98 -6.85
N LYS A 24 -1.76 17.49 -6.95
CA LYS A 24 -1.23 18.10 -8.17
C LYS A 24 -1.02 17.11 -9.32
N ASN A 25 -0.60 15.87 -8.99
CA ASN A 25 -0.48 14.80 -9.98
C ASN A 25 -1.84 14.27 -10.45
N ILE A 26 -2.83 14.16 -9.54
CA ILE A 26 -4.21 13.79 -9.90
C ILE A 26 -4.84 14.87 -10.79
N GLU A 27 -4.63 16.14 -10.48
CA GLU A 27 -5.17 17.24 -11.25
C GLU A 27 -4.53 17.34 -12.64
N LYS A 28 -3.21 17.10 -12.75
CA LYS A 28 -2.51 17.01 -14.02
C LYS A 28 -2.99 15.83 -14.87
N SER A 29 -3.14 14.66 -14.27
CA SER A 29 -3.66 13.45 -14.94
C SER A 29 -5.10 13.63 -15.40
N LYS A 30 -5.95 14.27 -14.59
CA LYS A 30 -7.33 14.62 -14.99
C LYS A 30 -7.34 15.62 -16.15
N GLY A 31 -6.47 16.61 -16.15
CA GLY A 31 -6.39 17.62 -17.21
C GLY A 31 -5.98 17.03 -18.56
N GLU A 32 -5.06 16.09 -18.60
CA GLU A 32 -4.62 15.43 -19.83
C GLU A 32 -5.64 14.43 -20.38
N ILE A 33 -6.37 13.73 -19.52
CA ILE A 33 -7.41 12.76 -19.93
C ILE A 33 -8.72 13.44 -20.33
N LEU A 34 -9.06 14.56 -19.70
CA LEU A 34 -10.33 15.26 -19.94
C LEU A 34 -10.34 16.12 -21.22
N MET A 35 -9.20 16.37 -21.85
CA MET A 35 -9.16 17.26 -23.02
C MET A 35 -9.67 16.64 -24.33
N ASN A 36 -9.97 15.32 -24.37
CA ASN A 36 -10.33 14.67 -25.63
C ASN A 36 -11.38 13.55 -25.61
N ILE A 37 -12.03 13.28 -24.48
CA ILE A 37 -13.00 12.17 -24.36
C ILE A 37 -14.31 12.69 -23.78
N SER A 38 -15.45 12.44 -24.47
CA SER A 38 -16.78 12.79 -23.96
C SER A 38 -17.15 11.94 -22.72
N ASN A 39 -18.04 12.46 -21.86
CA ASN A 39 -18.49 11.72 -20.66
C ASN A 39 -19.12 10.36 -20.98
N GLU A 40 -19.72 10.22 -22.14
CA GLU A 40 -20.31 8.97 -22.63
C GLU A 40 -19.23 7.96 -23.03
N GLU A 41 -18.23 8.40 -23.74
CA GLU A 41 -17.07 7.60 -24.19
C GLU A 41 -16.22 7.13 -23.00
N TYR A 42 -16.05 8.00 -21.97
CA TYR A 42 -15.42 7.64 -20.71
C TYR A 42 -16.25 6.58 -19.94
N GLY A 43 -17.57 6.70 -19.95
CA GLY A 43 -18.48 5.72 -19.34
C GLY A 43 -18.40 4.34 -20.01
N GLU A 44 -18.26 4.27 -21.33
CA GLU A 44 -18.08 3.01 -22.07
C GLU A 44 -16.69 2.41 -21.84
N LEU A 45 -15.64 3.24 -21.85
CA LEU A 45 -14.27 2.82 -21.53
C LEU A 45 -14.15 2.24 -20.12
N THR A 46 -14.77 2.87 -19.12
CA THR A 46 -14.77 2.36 -17.74
C THR A 46 -15.54 1.04 -17.63
N LYS A 47 -16.69 0.90 -18.31
CA LYS A 47 -17.45 -0.35 -18.33
C LYS A 47 -16.71 -1.48 -19.02
N SER A 48 -16.02 -1.21 -20.13
CA SER A 48 -15.25 -2.22 -20.86
C SER A 48 -13.99 -2.68 -20.12
N ARG A 49 -13.38 -1.79 -19.31
CA ARG A 49 -12.17 -2.07 -18.51
C ARG A 49 -12.48 -2.53 -17.09
N SER A 50 -13.68 -2.23 -16.58
CA SER A 50 -14.14 -2.70 -15.28
C SER A 50 -14.41 -4.19 -15.32
N HIS A 51 -13.44 -4.98 -14.91
CA HIS A 51 -13.61 -6.43 -14.75
C HIS A 51 -14.51 -6.68 -13.55
N ASN A 52 -15.67 -7.28 -13.80
CA ASN A 52 -16.63 -7.60 -12.72
C ASN A 52 -16.04 -8.74 -11.87
N SER A 53 -15.37 -8.39 -10.78
CA SER A 53 -14.79 -9.37 -9.87
C SER A 53 -15.91 -10.20 -9.22
N LYS A 54 -15.78 -11.52 -9.26
CA LYS A 54 -16.74 -12.44 -8.62
C LYS A 54 -16.58 -12.30 -7.09
N MET A 55 -17.38 -11.42 -6.48
CA MET A 55 -17.36 -11.11 -5.03
C MET A 55 -17.34 -12.37 -4.16
N THR A 56 -18.09 -13.41 -4.54
CA THR A 56 -18.18 -14.67 -3.81
C THR A 56 -16.86 -15.42 -3.66
N LYS A 57 -15.89 -15.20 -4.55
CA LYS A 57 -14.55 -15.81 -4.47
C LYS A 57 -13.52 -14.85 -3.89
N THR A 58 -13.65 -13.56 -4.20
CA THR A 58 -12.67 -12.55 -3.80
C THR A 58 -12.74 -12.23 -2.31
N ILE A 59 -13.94 -12.21 -1.71
CA ILE A 59 -14.12 -11.91 -0.28
C ILE A 59 -13.47 -12.97 0.62
N PRO A 60 -13.76 -14.28 0.48
CA PRO A 60 -13.13 -15.28 1.35
C PRO A 60 -11.61 -15.36 1.14
N MET A 61 -11.13 -15.17 -0.10
CA MET A 61 -9.71 -15.18 -0.38
C MET A 61 -9.00 -13.96 0.26
N ALA A 62 -9.61 -12.78 0.20
CA ALA A 62 -9.12 -11.59 0.89
C ALA A 62 -9.06 -11.78 2.41
N PHE A 63 -10.06 -12.43 2.98
CA PHE A 63 -10.10 -12.72 4.42
C PHE A 63 -8.99 -13.69 4.84
N VAL A 64 -8.80 -14.77 4.08
CA VAL A 64 -7.75 -15.77 4.40
C VAL A 64 -6.36 -15.16 4.28
N ILE A 65 -6.05 -14.47 3.17
CA ILE A 65 -4.72 -13.92 2.94
C ILE A 65 -4.44 -12.74 3.87
N GLY A 66 -5.41 -11.83 4.06
CA GLY A 66 -5.29 -10.74 5.03
C GLY A 66 -5.13 -11.26 6.46
N GLY A 67 -5.89 -12.29 6.85
CA GLY A 67 -5.78 -12.97 8.13
C GLY A 67 -4.40 -13.62 8.33
N LEU A 68 -3.83 -14.25 7.31
CA LEU A 68 -2.47 -14.81 7.37
C LEU A 68 -1.41 -13.73 7.58
N ILE A 69 -1.52 -12.59 6.89
CA ILE A 69 -0.59 -11.47 7.07
C ILE A 69 -0.70 -10.90 8.50
N CYS A 70 -1.91 -10.76 9.02
CA CYS A 70 -2.14 -10.29 10.40
C CYS A 70 -1.58 -11.27 11.44
N THR A 71 -1.79 -12.58 11.25
CA THR A 71 -1.24 -13.62 12.14
C THR A 71 0.28 -13.62 12.14
N LEU A 72 0.89 -13.41 10.99
CA LEU A 72 2.34 -13.28 10.86
C LEU A 72 2.85 -12.02 11.58
N GLY A 73 2.12 -10.92 11.48
CA GLY A 73 2.41 -9.69 12.22
C GLY A 73 2.35 -9.89 13.73
N GLU A 74 1.32 -10.56 14.24
CA GLU A 74 1.17 -10.86 15.67
C GLU A 74 2.26 -11.81 16.16
N LEU A 75 2.64 -12.80 15.35
CA LEU A 75 3.73 -13.71 15.68
C LEU A 75 5.06 -12.97 15.81
N LEU A 76 5.37 -12.06 14.91
CA LEU A 76 6.57 -11.21 14.98
C LEU A 76 6.53 -10.30 16.21
N LEU A 77 5.37 -9.69 16.50
CA LEU A 77 5.20 -8.84 17.66
C LEU A 77 5.51 -9.59 18.97
N ASN A 78 4.97 -10.80 19.11
CA ASN A 78 5.23 -11.66 20.27
C ASN A 78 6.70 -12.07 20.36
N LEU A 79 7.31 -12.37 19.22
CA LEU A 79 8.72 -12.78 19.17
C LEU A 79 9.65 -11.66 19.60
N TYR A 80 9.40 -10.43 19.17
CA TYR A 80 10.13 -9.22 19.62
C TYR A 80 9.80 -8.86 21.09
N GLY A 81 8.57 -9.09 21.54
CA GLY A 81 8.20 -8.92 22.93
C GLY A 81 8.98 -9.85 23.89
N MET A 82 9.30 -11.08 23.46
CA MET A 82 10.12 -12.02 24.21
C MET A 82 11.56 -11.56 24.41
N THR A 83 12.07 -10.65 23.59
CA THR A 83 13.43 -10.10 23.73
C THR A 83 13.54 -9.00 24.78
N GLY A 84 12.45 -8.70 25.49
CA GLY A 84 12.43 -7.70 26.56
C GLY A 84 12.19 -6.25 26.07
N LEU A 85 11.82 -6.09 24.81
CA LEU A 85 11.47 -4.79 24.25
C LEU A 85 10.11 -4.31 24.75
N ASN A 86 9.96 -2.99 24.89
CA ASN A 86 8.67 -2.38 25.14
C ASN A 86 7.72 -2.64 23.98
N ARG A 87 6.41 -2.67 24.26
CA ARG A 87 5.37 -2.96 23.26
C ARG A 87 5.41 -2.03 22.06
N ASP A 88 5.74 -0.76 22.28
CA ASP A 88 5.85 0.25 21.21
C ASP A 88 7.06 -0.02 20.32
N ASP A 89 8.20 -0.37 20.89
CA ASP A 89 9.42 -0.71 20.16
C ASP A 89 9.27 -2.02 19.40
N ALA A 90 8.64 -3.03 19.99
CA ALA A 90 8.31 -4.30 19.32
C ALA A 90 7.35 -4.07 18.15
N GLY A 91 6.36 -3.20 18.29
CA GLY A 91 5.44 -2.81 17.22
C GLY A 91 6.15 -2.11 16.06
N ALA A 92 7.07 -1.19 16.36
CA ALA A 92 7.87 -0.50 15.37
C ALA A 92 8.76 -1.48 14.58
N LEU A 93 9.46 -2.39 15.25
CA LEU A 93 10.29 -3.41 14.61
C LEU A 93 9.46 -4.37 13.76
N THR A 94 8.28 -4.78 14.23
CA THR A 94 7.36 -5.61 13.46
C THR A 94 6.95 -4.91 12.17
N SER A 95 6.60 -3.64 12.23
CA SER A 95 6.23 -2.84 11.06
C SER A 95 7.38 -2.72 10.06
N ILE A 96 8.59 -2.43 10.52
CA ILE A 96 9.79 -2.36 9.68
C ILE A 96 10.05 -3.70 9.00
N THR A 97 9.95 -4.80 9.73
CA THR A 97 10.17 -6.15 9.19
C THR A 97 9.13 -6.50 8.12
N LEU A 98 7.84 -6.20 8.36
CA LEU A 98 6.77 -6.44 7.40
C LEU A 98 6.93 -5.58 6.14
N VAL A 99 7.32 -4.31 6.28
CA VAL A 99 7.62 -3.43 5.14
C VAL A 99 8.79 -3.98 4.33
N PHE A 100 9.88 -4.37 5.00
CA PHE A 100 11.05 -4.95 4.34
C PHE A 100 10.70 -6.21 3.55
N LEU A 101 9.95 -7.15 4.17
CA LEU A 101 9.50 -8.38 3.49
C LEU A 101 8.60 -8.06 2.29
N SER A 102 7.71 -7.09 2.43
CA SER A 102 6.84 -6.69 1.32
C SER A 102 7.63 -6.14 0.14
N VAL A 103 8.58 -5.23 0.39
CA VAL A 103 9.46 -4.67 -0.66
C VAL A 103 10.28 -5.77 -1.34
N LEU A 104 10.79 -6.73 -0.56
CA LEU A 104 11.52 -7.87 -1.08
C LEU A 104 10.64 -8.74 -2.01
N PHE A 105 9.41 -9.07 -1.57
CA PHE A 105 8.48 -9.85 -2.39
C PHE A 105 7.98 -9.08 -3.62
N THR A 106 7.87 -7.76 -3.53
CA THR A 106 7.58 -6.90 -4.69
C THR A 106 8.71 -6.96 -5.71
N GLY A 107 9.97 -6.85 -5.26
CA GLY A 107 11.14 -6.96 -6.12
C GLY A 107 11.33 -8.34 -6.78
N LEU A 108 10.77 -9.40 -6.17
CA LEU A 108 10.73 -10.76 -6.73
C LEU A 108 9.50 -11.02 -7.61
N GLU A 109 8.63 -10.03 -7.83
CA GLU A 109 7.35 -10.14 -8.55
C GLU A 109 6.36 -11.16 -7.93
N TRP A 110 6.58 -11.57 -6.69
CA TRP A 110 5.71 -12.52 -5.99
C TRP A 110 4.51 -11.84 -5.38
N TYR A 111 4.68 -10.60 -4.93
CA TYR A 111 3.61 -9.85 -4.28
C TYR A 111 2.42 -9.62 -5.21
N ASP A 112 2.68 -9.27 -6.46
CA ASP A 112 1.64 -9.02 -7.46
C ASP A 112 0.81 -10.26 -7.77
N ARG A 113 1.46 -11.43 -7.84
CA ARG A 113 0.75 -12.71 -8.03
C ARG A 113 -0.20 -13.02 -6.86
N ILE A 114 0.21 -12.73 -5.63
CA ILE A 114 -0.62 -12.88 -4.44
C ILE A 114 -1.75 -11.84 -4.46
N ALA A 115 -1.45 -10.60 -4.78
CA ALA A 115 -2.40 -9.49 -4.81
C ALA A 115 -3.53 -9.70 -5.83
N GLN A 116 -3.24 -10.27 -7.01
CA GLN A 116 -4.23 -10.60 -8.02
C GLN A 116 -5.33 -11.55 -7.50
N HIS A 117 -5.00 -12.44 -6.57
CA HIS A 117 -5.96 -13.39 -6.00
C HIS A 117 -6.57 -12.90 -4.68
N ALA A 118 -5.81 -12.13 -3.91
CA ALA A 118 -6.19 -11.68 -2.57
C ALA A 118 -6.97 -10.35 -2.56
N GLY A 119 -6.84 -9.54 -3.61
CA GLY A 119 -7.53 -8.25 -3.71
C GLY A 119 -7.29 -7.37 -2.48
N ALA A 120 -8.37 -6.98 -1.80
CA ALA A 120 -8.32 -6.12 -0.61
C ALA A 120 -7.52 -6.70 0.56
N GLY A 121 -7.37 -8.03 0.66
CA GLY A 121 -6.64 -8.69 1.74
C GLY A 121 -5.15 -8.35 1.77
N THR A 122 -4.56 -7.99 0.64
CA THR A 122 -3.16 -7.53 0.55
C THR A 122 -3.02 -6.02 0.62
N LEU A 123 -4.08 -5.25 0.32
CA LEU A 123 -4.04 -3.78 0.29
C LEU A 123 -4.19 -3.15 1.68
N VAL A 124 -4.97 -3.77 2.56
CA VAL A 124 -5.27 -3.21 3.89
C VAL A 124 -4.07 -3.26 4.84
N PRO A 125 -3.27 -4.34 4.92
CA PRO A 125 -2.11 -4.40 5.78
C PRO A 125 -0.99 -3.44 5.33
N ILE A 126 -0.07 -3.11 6.24
CA ILE A 126 1.10 -2.26 5.97
C ILE A 126 1.96 -2.77 4.81
N THR A 127 1.92 -4.07 4.54
CA THR A 127 2.57 -4.70 3.39
C THR A 127 2.03 -4.20 2.06
N GLY A 128 0.72 -3.91 1.96
CA GLY A 128 0.10 -3.33 0.77
C GLY A 128 0.60 -1.92 0.49
N PHE A 129 0.74 -1.11 1.53
CA PHE A 129 1.33 0.23 1.41
C PHE A 129 2.77 0.15 0.92
N ALA A 130 3.58 -0.75 1.50
CA ALA A 130 4.96 -0.94 1.09
C ALA A 130 5.09 -1.37 -0.38
N ASN A 131 4.22 -2.28 -0.84
CA ASN A 131 4.14 -2.67 -2.26
C ASN A 131 3.76 -1.49 -3.16
N ALA A 132 2.76 -0.71 -2.77
CA ALA A 132 2.29 0.43 -3.56
C ALA A 132 3.37 1.53 -3.74
N VAL A 133 4.32 1.64 -2.81
CA VAL A 133 5.46 2.55 -2.90
C VAL A 133 6.62 1.93 -3.68
N ALA A 134 6.90 0.65 -3.45
CA ALA A 134 8.05 -0.04 -4.04
C ALA A 134 7.84 -0.38 -5.52
N SER A 135 6.63 -0.78 -5.92
CA SER A 135 6.34 -1.18 -7.31
C SER A 135 6.65 -0.07 -8.32
N PRO A 136 6.11 1.16 -8.17
CA PRO A 136 6.47 2.24 -9.09
C PRO A 136 7.97 2.59 -9.07
N ALA A 137 8.61 2.52 -7.90
CA ALA A 137 10.03 2.81 -7.80
C ALA A 137 10.90 1.79 -8.55
N LEU A 138 10.46 0.55 -8.66
CA LEU A 138 11.13 -0.50 -9.41
C LEU A 138 10.81 -0.41 -10.91
N ASP A 139 9.55 -0.18 -11.27
CA ASP A 139 9.08 -0.12 -12.64
C ASP A 139 9.67 1.07 -13.41
N PHE A 140 9.75 2.24 -12.78
CA PHE A 140 10.29 3.46 -13.38
C PHE A 140 11.78 3.67 -13.19
N LYS A 141 12.50 2.72 -12.61
CA LYS A 141 13.95 2.80 -12.41
C LYS A 141 14.73 3.01 -13.72
N SER A 142 14.22 2.47 -14.82
CA SER A 142 14.84 2.59 -16.16
C SER A 142 14.57 3.93 -16.84
N GLU A 143 13.62 4.70 -16.35
CA GLU A 143 13.18 5.97 -16.95
C GLU A 143 13.86 7.19 -16.30
N GLY A 144 14.71 6.99 -15.28
CA GLY A 144 15.45 8.02 -14.57
C GLY A 144 14.72 8.64 -13.42
#